data_d8b05658b425c92b0c6718bcbd8353e9
#
_entry.id   d8b05658b425c92b0c6718bcbd8353e9
#
_cell.length_a   1.000
_cell.length_b   1.000
_cell.length_c   1.000
_cell.angle_alpha   90.00
_cell.angle_beta   90.00
_cell.angle_gamma   90.00
#
_symmetry.space_group_name_H-M   'P 1'
#
loop_
_entity.id
_entity.type
_entity.pdbx_description
1 polymer ?
#
loop_
_entity_poly.entity_id
_entity_poly.type
_entity_poly.pdbx_seq_one_letter_code
_entity_poly.pdbx_strand_id
1 'polypeptide(L)'
;MYLAGISVRRVEDITEALWGTRVSPSTVSNLNKKIYAKIEAWRNRRIEGEHPYLYLDGIVMKRTWAGEVRNVSLLVASAVNSEGFREILGICEGAKEDKSGWSAFLRQLVDRGLKGVQLIISDACRGLMESAAEYLPEAQWQRCMVHFYRNVFSHVPATKVREVSHMLKAIHAQESRDAADRKARTIVDDLRAARMNTAADLVERSVQETLTYYAFPDIHWQKIRTNNPLERIMREIRRRTRVVGAFPDGQSCLNLAAARLRYIAGSAWSTKRYMNMRPLYQPQVVQTGAVA
;
A
#
# COMPACT_ATOMS: atom_id res chain seq x y z
N MET A 1 3.10 17.22 -19.38
CA MET A 1 4.55 16.95 -19.28
C MET A 1 5.01 16.90 -17.83
N TYR A 2 5.02 18.00 -17.07
CA TYR A 2 5.46 17.99 -15.66
C TYR A 2 4.73 16.97 -14.79
N LEU A 3 3.40 16.95 -14.79
CA LEU A 3 2.60 15.96 -14.06
C LEU A 3 2.78 14.51 -14.57
N ALA A 4 3.39 14.34 -15.73
CA ALA A 4 3.83 13.05 -16.24
C ALA A 4 5.25 12.68 -15.80
N GLY A 5 5.91 13.51 -14.96
CA GLY A 5 7.23 13.28 -14.40
C GLY A 5 8.40 13.79 -15.23
N ILE A 6 8.16 14.75 -16.13
CA ILE A 6 9.22 15.46 -16.85
C ILE A 6 9.63 16.66 -16.00
N SER A 7 10.94 16.86 -15.77
CA SER A 7 11.42 18.03 -15.03
C SER A 7 11.04 19.33 -15.74
N VAL A 8 10.84 20.41 -14.98
CA VAL A 8 10.42 21.71 -15.54
C VAL A 8 11.41 22.22 -16.60
N ARG A 9 12.71 22.03 -16.39
CA ARG A 9 13.75 22.40 -17.36
C ARG A 9 13.63 21.61 -18.67
N ARG A 10 13.40 20.29 -18.59
CA ARG A 10 13.20 19.47 -19.79
C ARG A 10 11.90 19.78 -20.53
N VAL A 11 10.89 20.34 -19.85
CA VAL A 11 9.67 20.80 -20.54
C VAL A 11 10.02 21.93 -21.52
N GLU A 12 10.91 22.84 -21.16
CA GLU A 12 11.39 23.92 -22.02
C GLU A 12 12.07 23.37 -23.30
N ASP A 13 13.02 22.43 -23.10
CA ASP A 13 13.74 21.80 -24.24
C ASP A 13 12.78 21.05 -25.19
N ILE A 14 11.80 20.32 -24.61
CA ILE A 14 10.84 19.55 -25.41
C ILE A 14 9.88 20.46 -26.15
N THR A 15 9.42 21.56 -25.55
CA THR A 15 8.50 22.50 -26.23
C THR A 15 9.19 23.25 -27.33
N GLU A 16 10.47 23.58 -27.16
CA GLU A 16 11.29 24.17 -28.22
C GLU A 16 11.47 23.19 -29.39
N ALA A 17 11.84 21.93 -29.08
CA ALA A 17 12.09 20.92 -30.11
C ALA A 17 10.82 20.52 -30.89
N LEU A 18 9.64 20.46 -30.23
CA LEU A 18 8.39 20.03 -30.87
C LEU A 18 7.60 21.16 -31.54
N TRP A 19 7.67 22.38 -31.00
CA TRP A 19 6.80 23.50 -31.43
C TRP A 19 7.56 24.77 -31.71
N GLY A 20 8.89 24.76 -31.63
CA GLY A 20 9.72 25.95 -31.86
C GLY A 20 9.50 27.07 -30.82
N THR A 21 8.82 26.79 -29.73
CA THR A 21 8.46 27.76 -28.69
C THR A 21 8.92 27.28 -27.33
N ARG A 22 9.66 28.11 -26.61
CA ARG A 22 10.09 27.83 -25.24
C ARG A 22 8.99 28.17 -24.27
N VAL A 23 8.55 27.14 -23.50
CA VAL A 23 7.67 27.37 -22.36
C VAL A 23 8.52 27.50 -21.11
N SER A 24 8.58 28.72 -20.56
CA SER A 24 9.44 29.00 -19.40
C SER A 24 9.07 28.19 -18.16
N PRO A 25 10.04 27.91 -17.27
CA PRO A 25 9.78 27.25 -15.99
C PRO A 25 8.71 27.95 -15.15
N SER A 26 8.62 29.27 -15.18
CA SER A 26 7.59 30.05 -14.48
C SER A 26 6.19 29.81 -15.06
N THR A 27 6.07 29.71 -16.38
CA THR A 27 4.80 29.37 -17.04
C THR A 27 4.33 27.96 -16.63
N VAL A 28 5.22 26.96 -16.61
CA VAL A 28 4.89 25.61 -16.15
C VAL A 28 4.45 25.63 -14.69
N SER A 29 5.16 26.37 -13.83
CA SER A 29 4.82 26.52 -12.42
C SER A 29 3.43 27.15 -12.22
N ASN A 30 3.11 28.21 -12.97
CA ASN A 30 1.81 28.88 -12.90
C ASN A 30 0.66 27.99 -13.41
N LEU A 31 0.89 27.22 -14.48
CA LEU A 31 -0.10 26.24 -14.96
C LEU A 31 -0.34 25.13 -13.93
N ASN A 32 0.71 24.68 -13.24
CA ASN A 32 0.57 23.69 -12.15
C ASN A 32 -0.24 24.23 -10.98
N LYS A 33 -0.07 25.50 -10.59
CA LYS A 33 -0.87 26.13 -9.53
C LYS A 33 -2.38 26.10 -9.85
N LYS A 34 -2.77 26.30 -11.10
CA LYS A 34 -4.18 26.20 -11.52
C LYS A 34 -4.77 24.80 -11.36
N ILE A 35 -3.94 23.75 -11.44
CA ILE A 35 -4.38 22.36 -11.30
C ILE A 35 -4.44 21.97 -9.82
N TYR A 36 -3.71 22.65 -8.93
CA TYR A 36 -3.66 22.31 -7.50
C TYR A 36 -5.03 22.31 -6.84
N ALA A 37 -5.89 23.28 -7.14
CA ALA A 37 -7.26 23.31 -6.62
C ALA A 37 -8.07 22.07 -7.01
N LYS A 38 -7.91 21.56 -8.25
CA LYS A 38 -8.57 20.34 -8.72
C LYS A 38 -8.01 19.08 -8.07
N ILE A 39 -6.69 19.07 -7.80
CA ILE A 39 -6.01 17.96 -7.10
C ILE A 39 -6.47 17.94 -5.64
N GLU A 40 -6.53 19.11 -5.00
CA GLU A 40 -6.98 19.24 -3.61
C GLU A 40 -8.44 18.82 -3.45
N ALA A 41 -9.33 19.26 -4.33
CA ALA A 41 -10.72 18.82 -4.34
C ALA A 41 -10.84 17.29 -4.51
N TRP A 42 -10.02 16.68 -5.38
CA TRP A 42 -9.99 15.24 -5.55
C TRP A 42 -9.46 14.50 -4.32
N ARG A 43 -8.43 15.02 -3.66
CA ARG A 43 -7.87 14.43 -2.43
C ARG A 43 -8.86 14.43 -1.28
N ASN A 44 -9.66 15.51 -1.15
CA ASN A 44 -10.59 15.72 -0.05
C ASN A 44 -12.03 15.34 -0.40
N ARG A 45 -12.27 14.68 -1.55
CA ARG A 45 -13.61 14.25 -1.95
C ARG A 45 -14.21 13.29 -0.93
N ARG A 46 -15.53 13.30 -0.82
CA ARG A 46 -16.27 12.33 -0.01
C ARG A 46 -15.96 10.89 -0.48
N ILE A 47 -15.87 9.98 0.48
CA ILE A 47 -15.75 8.54 0.25
C ILE A 47 -17.16 7.96 0.37
N GLU A 48 -17.64 7.30 -0.68
CA GLU A 48 -19.00 6.78 -0.76
C GLU A 48 -19.01 5.25 -0.77
N GLY A 49 -20.04 4.66 -0.14
CA GLY A 49 -20.17 3.21 -0.04
C GLY A 49 -19.29 2.57 1.03
N GLU A 50 -19.20 1.26 1.00
CA GLU A 50 -18.40 0.46 1.93
C GLU A 50 -17.14 -0.06 1.27
N HIS A 51 -16.07 -0.16 2.06
CA HIS A 51 -14.76 -0.56 1.59
C HIS A 51 -14.18 -1.69 2.47
N PRO A 52 -14.61 -2.94 2.28
CA PRO A 52 -14.22 -4.06 3.14
C PRO A 52 -12.72 -4.30 3.23
N TYR A 53 -11.95 -4.03 2.18
CA TYR A 53 -10.51 -4.24 2.15
C TYR A 53 -9.77 -2.92 1.96
N LEU A 54 -8.96 -2.54 2.96
CA LEU A 54 -8.17 -1.32 2.98
C LEU A 54 -6.68 -1.66 2.91
N TYR A 55 -5.98 -1.08 1.95
CA TYR A 55 -4.53 -1.21 1.78
C TYR A 55 -3.86 0.10 2.16
N LEU A 56 -2.90 0.05 3.08
CA LEU A 56 -2.15 1.20 3.58
C LEU A 56 -0.66 0.99 3.35
N ASP A 57 0.04 2.04 2.91
CA ASP A 57 1.48 2.01 2.70
C ASP A 57 2.07 3.43 2.74
N GLY A 58 3.34 3.53 3.08
CA GLY A 58 4.11 4.76 3.10
C GLY A 58 5.22 4.78 2.04
N ILE A 59 5.57 5.95 1.56
CA ILE A 59 6.68 6.16 0.65
C ILE A 59 7.54 7.33 1.12
N VAL A 60 8.82 7.07 1.39
CA VAL A 60 9.77 8.11 1.77
C VAL A 60 10.25 8.86 0.52
N MET A 61 10.13 10.18 0.57
CA MET A 61 10.54 11.10 -0.48
C MET A 61 11.51 12.12 0.09
N LYS A 62 12.44 12.58 -0.75
CA LYS A 62 13.38 13.66 -0.38
C LYS A 62 12.77 15.01 -0.74
N ARG A 63 12.85 15.98 0.16
CA ARG A 63 12.51 17.37 -0.12
C ARG A 63 13.55 18.33 0.43
N THR A 64 13.65 19.52 -0.15
CA THR A 64 14.45 20.60 0.39
C THR A 64 13.61 21.41 1.37
N TRP A 65 14.18 21.70 2.55
CA TRP A 65 13.58 22.55 3.57
C TRP A 65 14.64 23.46 4.15
N ALA A 66 14.46 24.77 4.06
CA ALA A 66 15.44 25.77 4.53
C ALA A 66 16.89 25.48 4.07
N GLY A 67 17.07 25.04 2.82
CA GLY A 67 18.38 24.69 2.25
C GLY A 67 18.88 23.28 2.53
N GLU A 68 18.22 22.53 3.42
CA GLU A 68 18.56 21.12 3.72
C GLU A 68 17.63 20.14 3.01
N VAL A 69 18.16 18.97 2.63
CA VAL A 69 17.35 17.88 2.08
C VAL A 69 16.88 16.97 3.21
N ARG A 70 15.58 16.91 3.42
CA ARG A 70 14.93 16.06 4.43
C ARG A 70 14.06 14.98 3.79
N ASN A 71 13.91 13.87 4.49
CA ASN A 71 12.95 12.84 4.13
C ASN A 71 11.55 13.21 4.59
N VAL A 72 10.57 12.97 3.74
CA VAL A 72 9.13 13.14 4.02
C VAL A 72 8.43 11.86 3.62
N SER A 73 7.52 11.40 4.44
CA SER A 73 6.69 10.24 4.10
C SER A 73 5.40 10.70 3.44
N LEU A 74 5.04 10.07 2.33
CA LEU A 74 3.70 10.16 1.75
C LEU A 74 2.95 8.89 2.13
N LEU A 75 1.87 9.06 2.89
CA LEU A 75 0.98 7.98 3.30
C LEU A 75 -0.14 7.85 2.27
N VAL A 76 -0.39 6.63 1.79
CA VAL A 76 -1.36 6.36 0.72
C VAL A 76 -2.32 5.27 1.17
N ALA A 77 -3.61 5.50 0.88
CA ALA A 77 -4.68 4.55 1.09
C ALA A 77 -5.36 4.18 -0.22
N SER A 78 -5.49 2.90 -0.48
CA SER A 78 -6.36 2.34 -1.51
C SER A 78 -7.25 1.26 -0.91
N ALA A 79 -8.41 1.01 -1.53
CA ALA A 79 -9.36 0.04 -1.02
C ALA A 79 -10.02 -0.74 -2.16
N VAL A 80 -10.71 -1.81 -1.78
CA VAL A 80 -11.69 -2.48 -2.63
C VAL A 80 -13.07 -2.22 -2.04
N ASN A 81 -13.97 -1.66 -2.85
CA ASN A 81 -15.33 -1.38 -2.43
C ASN A 81 -16.24 -2.63 -2.45
N SER A 82 -17.47 -2.50 -1.93
CA SER A 82 -18.46 -3.58 -1.86
C SER A 82 -18.83 -4.20 -3.20
N GLU A 83 -18.61 -3.50 -4.30
CA GLU A 83 -18.86 -3.99 -5.67
C GLU A 83 -17.64 -4.71 -6.28
N GLY A 84 -16.48 -4.64 -5.60
CA GLY A 84 -15.24 -5.29 -6.01
C GLY A 84 -14.33 -4.46 -6.90
N PHE A 85 -14.55 -3.14 -6.98
CA PHE A 85 -13.67 -2.22 -7.67
C PHE A 85 -12.62 -1.64 -6.74
N ARG A 86 -11.45 -1.33 -7.29
CA ARG A 86 -10.38 -0.67 -6.53
C ARG A 86 -10.55 0.83 -6.57
N GLU A 87 -10.33 1.46 -5.42
CA GLU A 87 -10.36 2.90 -5.28
C GLU A 87 -9.09 3.42 -4.59
N ILE A 88 -8.61 4.58 -5.01
CA ILE A 88 -7.58 5.32 -4.29
C ILE A 88 -8.33 6.29 -3.37
N LEU A 89 -8.27 6.05 -2.06
CA LEU A 89 -9.04 6.82 -1.09
C LEU A 89 -8.36 8.13 -0.71
N GLY A 90 -7.02 8.12 -0.63
CA GLY A 90 -6.32 9.32 -0.22
C GLY A 90 -4.81 9.21 -0.28
N ILE A 91 -4.18 10.38 -0.15
CA ILE A 91 -2.76 10.57 0.06
C ILE A 91 -2.56 11.79 0.95
N CYS A 92 -1.66 11.69 1.92
CA CYS A 92 -1.22 12.83 2.72
C CYS A 92 0.29 12.82 2.94
N GLU A 93 0.80 13.96 3.37
CA GLU A 93 2.18 14.08 3.85
C GLU A 93 2.19 13.74 5.35
N GLY A 94 3.09 12.85 5.77
CA GLY A 94 3.47 12.61 7.16
C GLY A 94 4.92 13.04 7.38
N ALA A 95 5.23 13.62 8.51
CA ALA A 95 6.61 13.96 8.85
C ALA A 95 7.49 12.71 8.94
N LYS A 96 6.89 11.63 9.45
CA LYS A 96 7.42 10.26 9.51
C LYS A 96 6.26 9.27 9.37
N GLU A 97 6.57 8.00 9.19
CA GLU A 97 5.60 6.89 9.31
C GLU A 97 5.38 6.55 10.80
N ASP A 98 5.00 7.56 11.61
CA ASP A 98 4.74 7.41 13.03
C ASP A 98 3.23 7.37 13.33
N LYS A 99 2.89 7.13 14.59
CA LYS A 99 1.50 7.07 15.04
C LYS A 99 0.74 8.35 14.74
N SER A 100 1.36 9.51 14.94
CA SER A 100 0.74 10.82 14.73
C SER A 100 0.29 11.02 13.27
N GLY A 101 1.18 10.71 12.32
CA GLY A 101 0.90 10.79 10.88
C GLY A 101 -0.22 9.84 10.45
N TRP A 102 -0.15 8.58 10.89
CA TRP A 102 -1.19 7.59 10.58
C TRP A 102 -2.54 7.92 11.21
N SER A 103 -2.56 8.37 12.49
CA SER A 103 -3.78 8.78 13.17
C SER A 103 -4.48 9.95 12.47
N ALA A 104 -3.71 10.98 12.09
CA ALA A 104 -4.26 12.10 11.34
C ALA A 104 -4.83 11.67 9.99
N PHE A 105 -4.13 10.77 9.28
CA PHE A 105 -4.57 10.28 7.98
C PHE A 105 -5.83 9.41 8.08
N LEU A 106 -5.87 8.45 9.00
CA LEU A 106 -7.04 7.57 9.19
C LEU A 106 -8.26 8.38 9.64
N ARG A 107 -8.08 9.33 10.58
CA ARG A 107 -9.17 10.25 10.96
C ARG A 107 -9.73 10.98 9.73
N GLN A 108 -8.86 11.57 8.89
CA GLN A 108 -9.29 12.24 7.67
C GLN A 108 -10.08 11.32 6.74
N LEU A 109 -9.70 10.05 6.61
CA LEU A 109 -10.44 9.08 5.79
C LEU A 109 -11.83 8.79 6.37
N VAL A 110 -11.93 8.60 7.69
CA VAL A 110 -13.20 8.36 8.40
C VAL A 110 -14.10 9.58 8.30
N ASP A 111 -13.60 10.79 8.54
CA ASP A 111 -14.34 12.05 8.43
C ASP A 111 -14.88 12.27 7.01
N ARG A 112 -14.19 11.78 6.00
CA ARG A 112 -14.62 11.81 4.60
C ARG A 112 -15.61 10.72 4.22
N GLY A 113 -15.93 9.78 5.14
CA GLY A 113 -16.97 8.77 4.97
C GLY A 113 -16.45 7.35 4.77
N LEU A 114 -15.17 7.04 5.04
CA LEU A 114 -14.67 5.66 5.03
C LEU A 114 -15.42 4.82 6.08
N LYS A 115 -16.02 3.71 5.63
CA LYS A 115 -16.79 2.80 6.48
C LYS A 115 -16.77 1.37 5.94
N GLY A 116 -17.19 0.41 6.78
CA GLY A 116 -17.34 -1.00 6.41
C GLY A 116 -16.01 -1.72 6.21
N VAL A 117 -14.90 -1.20 6.77
CA VAL A 117 -13.59 -1.84 6.68
C VAL A 117 -13.57 -3.10 7.54
N GLN A 118 -13.32 -4.24 6.93
CA GLN A 118 -13.23 -5.55 7.61
C GLN A 118 -11.78 -6.03 7.73
N LEU A 119 -10.91 -5.66 6.76
CA LEU A 119 -9.51 -6.04 6.76
C LEU A 119 -8.62 -4.89 6.31
N ILE A 120 -7.59 -4.62 7.11
CA ILE A 120 -6.51 -3.67 6.78
C ILE A 120 -5.28 -4.47 6.41
N ILE A 121 -4.71 -4.20 5.24
CA ILE A 121 -3.49 -4.85 4.73
C ILE A 121 -2.36 -3.81 4.70
N SER A 122 -1.28 -4.06 5.44
CA SER A 122 -0.12 -3.18 5.46
C SER A 122 1.17 -3.92 5.81
N ASP A 123 2.29 -3.21 5.88
CA ASP A 123 3.47 -3.70 6.58
C ASP A 123 3.31 -3.56 8.11
N ALA A 124 4.27 -4.10 8.87
CA ALA A 124 4.23 -4.07 10.33
C ALA A 124 4.81 -2.76 10.89
N CYS A 125 4.24 -1.63 10.49
CA CYS A 125 4.53 -0.33 11.08
C CYS A 125 3.73 -0.17 12.37
N ARG A 126 4.42 -0.08 13.52
CA ARG A 126 3.77 0.01 14.85
C ARG A 126 2.79 1.18 14.94
N GLY A 127 3.20 2.36 14.45
CA GLY A 127 2.35 3.55 14.48
C GLY A 127 1.07 3.39 13.65
N LEU A 128 1.14 2.68 12.52
CA LEU A 128 -0.02 2.35 11.69
C LEU A 128 -0.95 1.38 12.43
N MET A 129 -0.41 0.32 13.01
CA MET A 129 -1.20 -0.71 13.72
C MET A 129 -1.98 -0.10 14.91
N GLU A 130 -1.30 0.73 15.73
CA GLU A 130 -1.93 1.42 16.86
C GLU A 130 -3.02 2.40 16.39
N SER A 131 -2.78 3.13 15.30
CA SER A 131 -3.77 4.05 14.73
C SER A 131 -4.96 3.31 14.10
N ALA A 132 -4.70 2.19 13.43
CA ALA A 132 -5.76 1.36 12.85
C ALA A 132 -6.70 0.80 13.93
N ALA A 133 -6.15 0.33 15.05
CA ALA A 133 -6.94 -0.13 16.19
C ALA A 133 -7.78 0.98 16.83
N GLU A 134 -7.30 2.23 16.79
CA GLU A 134 -8.01 3.39 17.35
C GLU A 134 -9.15 3.88 16.45
N TYR A 135 -8.93 3.98 15.14
CA TYR A 135 -9.89 4.60 14.19
C TYR A 135 -10.76 3.60 13.43
N LEU A 136 -10.34 2.34 13.36
CA LEU A 136 -11.04 1.26 12.67
C LEU A 136 -11.04 -0.02 13.54
N PRO A 137 -11.59 0.04 14.78
CA PRO A 137 -11.48 -1.03 15.78
C PRO A 137 -12.15 -2.35 15.36
N GLU A 138 -13.11 -2.29 14.45
CA GLU A 138 -13.80 -3.48 13.93
C GLU A 138 -13.02 -4.22 12.85
N ALA A 139 -12.01 -3.57 12.27
CA ALA A 139 -11.23 -4.14 11.19
C ALA A 139 -10.13 -5.06 11.72
N GLN A 140 -10.02 -6.26 11.14
CA GLN A 140 -8.86 -7.12 11.38
C GLN A 140 -7.62 -6.57 10.65
N TRP A 141 -6.44 -6.88 11.16
CA TRP A 141 -5.19 -6.50 10.51
C TRP A 141 -4.47 -7.70 9.91
N GLN A 142 -4.01 -7.56 8.69
CA GLN A 142 -3.22 -8.51 7.91
C GLN A 142 -1.85 -7.90 7.61
N ARG A 143 -0.80 -8.50 8.14
CA ARG A 143 0.55 -8.15 7.72
C ARG A 143 0.81 -8.60 6.30
N CYS A 144 1.34 -7.73 5.47
CA CYS A 144 1.74 -8.06 4.11
C CYS A 144 2.79 -9.19 4.11
N MET A 145 2.43 -10.32 3.52
CA MET A 145 3.27 -11.52 3.43
C MET A 145 4.62 -11.23 2.75
N VAL A 146 4.66 -10.35 1.75
CA VAL A 146 5.90 -10.00 1.04
C VAL A 146 6.85 -9.21 1.93
N HIS A 147 6.34 -8.25 2.72
CA HIS A 147 7.15 -7.51 3.70
C HIS A 147 7.64 -8.42 4.82
N PHE A 148 6.80 -9.32 5.30
CA PHE A 148 7.20 -10.35 6.27
C PHE A 148 8.36 -11.19 5.73
N TYR A 149 8.29 -11.70 4.49
CA TYR A 149 9.39 -12.45 3.88
C TYR A 149 10.68 -11.64 3.79
N ARG A 150 10.61 -10.38 3.34
CA ARG A 150 11.78 -9.51 3.29
C ARG A 150 12.42 -9.32 4.66
N ASN A 151 11.61 -9.18 5.70
CA ASN A 151 12.10 -9.06 7.07
C ASN A 151 12.80 -10.35 7.53
N VAL A 152 12.26 -11.53 7.22
CA VAL A 152 12.92 -12.80 7.51
C VAL A 152 14.24 -12.93 6.73
N PHE A 153 14.25 -12.58 5.44
CA PHE A 153 15.46 -12.67 4.61
C PHE A 153 16.61 -11.78 5.09
N SER A 154 16.32 -10.66 5.77
CA SER A 154 17.37 -9.80 6.35
C SER A 154 18.18 -10.48 7.47
N HIS A 155 17.67 -11.60 8.01
CA HIS A 155 18.32 -12.42 9.03
C HIS A 155 18.82 -13.77 8.49
N VAL A 156 18.82 -13.96 7.16
CA VAL A 156 19.23 -15.20 6.50
C VAL A 156 20.47 -14.95 5.63
N PRO A 157 21.50 -15.81 5.66
CA PRO A 157 22.63 -15.71 4.75
C PRO A 157 22.19 -15.69 3.29
N ALA A 158 22.80 -14.87 2.45
CA ALA A 158 22.42 -14.68 1.06
C ALA A 158 22.30 -16.00 0.26
N THR A 159 23.20 -16.95 0.54
CA THR A 159 23.20 -18.29 -0.08
C THR A 159 21.99 -19.14 0.29
N LYS A 160 21.34 -18.88 1.43
CA LYS A 160 20.21 -19.63 1.96
C LYS A 160 18.84 -18.99 1.69
N VAL A 161 18.81 -17.74 1.20
CA VAL A 161 17.56 -17.00 0.98
C VAL A 161 16.58 -17.76 0.06
N ARG A 162 17.09 -18.44 -0.98
CA ARG A 162 16.25 -19.21 -1.90
C ARG A 162 15.54 -20.37 -1.18
N GLU A 163 16.26 -21.13 -0.37
CA GLU A 163 15.76 -22.25 0.43
C GLU A 163 14.68 -21.75 1.43
N VAL A 164 15.00 -20.74 2.22
CA VAL A 164 14.07 -20.14 3.18
C VAL A 164 12.84 -19.55 2.48
N SER A 165 13.00 -18.96 1.29
CA SER A 165 11.87 -18.47 0.50
C SER A 165 10.87 -19.57 0.13
N HIS A 166 11.35 -20.78 -0.20
CA HIS A 166 10.50 -21.92 -0.47
C HIS A 166 9.77 -22.39 0.79
N MET A 167 10.48 -22.44 1.93
CA MET A 167 9.88 -22.78 3.23
C MET A 167 8.74 -21.81 3.59
N LEU A 168 9.00 -20.51 3.56
CA LEU A 168 7.99 -19.49 3.90
C LEU A 168 6.79 -19.52 2.97
N LYS A 169 7.00 -19.72 1.67
CA LYS A 169 5.90 -19.87 0.70
C LYS A 169 5.04 -21.08 0.99
N ALA A 170 5.62 -22.16 1.49
CA ALA A 170 4.86 -23.37 1.84
C ALA A 170 3.86 -23.13 3.00
N ILE A 171 4.13 -22.18 3.92
CA ILE A 171 3.16 -21.79 4.95
C ILE A 171 1.89 -21.21 4.30
N HIS A 172 2.07 -20.29 3.37
CA HIS A 172 0.95 -19.56 2.75
C HIS A 172 0.34 -20.28 1.52
N ALA A 173 0.80 -21.49 1.24
CA ALA A 173 0.24 -22.37 0.22
C ALA A 173 -0.71 -23.43 0.80
N GLN A 174 -0.92 -23.42 2.12
CA GLN A 174 -1.80 -24.38 2.78
C GLN A 174 -3.28 -24.05 2.52
N GLU A 175 -4.10 -25.10 2.61
CA GLU A 175 -5.55 -25.06 2.37
C GLU A 175 -6.36 -24.49 3.54
N SER A 176 -5.76 -24.44 4.73
CA SER A 176 -6.42 -23.95 5.94
C SER A 176 -5.45 -23.26 6.90
N ARG A 177 -6.00 -22.45 7.81
CA ARG A 177 -5.21 -21.78 8.84
C ARG A 177 -4.49 -22.81 9.73
N ASP A 178 -5.17 -23.88 10.16
CA ASP A 178 -4.57 -24.90 11.01
C ASP A 178 -3.41 -25.63 10.31
N ALA A 179 -3.55 -25.90 9.01
CA ALA A 179 -2.47 -26.49 8.22
C ALA A 179 -1.29 -25.51 8.08
N ALA A 180 -1.56 -24.23 7.87
CA ALA A 180 -0.54 -23.19 7.83
C ALA A 180 0.20 -23.03 9.16
N ASP A 181 -0.52 -23.10 10.29
CA ASP A 181 0.04 -23.06 11.64
C ASP A 181 0.97 -24.25 11.94
N ARG A 182 0.54 -25.48 11.60
CA ARG A 182 1.39 -26.67 11.71
C ARG A 182 2.65 -26.53 10.85
N LYS A 183 2.48 -26.07 9.60
CA LYS A 183 3.60 -25.89 8.69
C LYS A 183 4.57 -24.82 9.18
N ALA A 184 4.07 -23.74 9.77
CA ALA A 184 4.89 -22.69 10.35
C ALA A 184 5.77 -23.21 11.49
N ARG A 185 5.22 -24.02 12.39
CA ARG A 185 5.99 -24.67 13.49
C ARG A 185 7.10 -25.55 12.94
N THR A 186 6.81 -26.43 11.99
CA THR A 186 7.84 -27.25 11.34
C THR A 186 8.97 -26.39 10.75
N ILE A 187 8.63 -25.29 10.10
CA ILE A 187 9.63 -24.40 9.48
C ILE A 187 10.45 -23.66 10.54
N VAL A 188 9.87 -23.30 11.67
CA VAL A 188 10.63 -22.74 12.81
C VAL A 188 11.66 -23.75 13.31
N ASP A 189 11.28 -25.02 13.45
CA ASP A 189 12.20 -26.09 13.89
C ASP A 189 13.32 -26.32 12.85
N ASP A 190 12.98 -26.36 11.55
CA ASP A 190 13.96 -26.49 10.45
C ASP A 190 14.95 -25.31 10.43
N LEU A 191 14.49 -24.08 10.64
CA LEU A 191 15.35 -22.89 10.70
C LEU A 191 16.29 -22.95 11.91
N ARG A 192 15.80 -23.43 13.08
CA ARG A 192 16.64 -23.65 14.28
C ARG A 192 17.69 -24.73 14.06
N ALA A 193 17.30 -25.86 13.46
CA ALA A 193 18.24 -26.94 13.10
C ALA A 193 19.33 -26.44 12.13
N ALA A 194 18.99 -25.53 11.23
CA ALA A 194 19.93 -24.88 10.31
C ALA A 194 20.71 -23.71 10.96
N ARG A 195 20.62 -23.50 12.28
CA ARG A 195 21.28 -22.45 13.06
C ARG A 195 20.88 -21.02 12.65
N MET A 196 19.70 -20.84 12.05
CA MET A 196 19.14 -19.53 11.68
C MET A 196 18.16 -19.04 12.76
N ASN A 197 18.62 -18.97 14.03
CA ASN A 197 17.76 -18.72 15.19
C ASN A 197 17.00 -17.38 15.10
N THR A 198 17.66 -16.30 14.68
CA THR A 198 17.02 -14.97 14.57
C THR A 198 15.87 -15.00 13.54
N ALA A 199 16.05 -15.71 12.42
CA ALA A 199 14.99 -15.89 11.43
C ALA A 199 13.85 -16.76 11.99
N ALA A 200 14.17 -17.84 12.70
CA ALA A 200 13.20 -18.71 13.37
C ALA A 200 12.34 -17.94 14.37
N ASP A 201 12.97 -17.16 15.26
CA ASP A 201 12.29 -16.34 16.26
C ASP A 201 11.38 -15.28 15.63
N LEU A 202 11.80 -14.68 14.50
CA LEU A 202 10.96 -13.74 13.77
C LEU A 202 9.73 -14.44 13.16
N VAL A 203 9.90 -15.62 12.56
CA VAL A 203 8.80 -16.41 12.02
C VAL A 203 7.82 -16.77 13.14
N GLU A 204 8.31 -17.35 14.24
CA GLU A 204 7.50 -17.77 15.39
C GLU A 204 6.65 -16.64 15.95
N ARG A 205 7.23 -15.45 16.16
CA ARG A 205 6.54 -14.29 16.73
C ARG A 205 5.52 -13.63 15.79
N SER A 206 5.75 -13.71 14.49
CA SER A 206 5.05 -12.81 13.55
C SER A 206 4.27 -13.51 12.45
N VAL A 207 4.39 -14.82 12.30
CA VAL A 207 3.70 -15.54 11.21
C VAL A 207 2.19 -15.43 11.33
N GLN A 208 1.64 -15.41 12.54
CA GLN A 208 0.19 -15.31 12.79
C GLN A 208 -0.42 -14.03 12.22
N GLU A 209 0.33 -12.94 12.23
CA GLU A 209 -0.06 -11.65 11.65
C GLU A 209 -0.24 -11.73 10.13
N THR A 210 0.36 -12.74 9.49
CA THR A 210 0.30 -12.96 8.05
C THR A 210 -0.79 -13.94 7.62
N LEU A 211 -1.51 -14.54 8.56
CA LEU A 211 -2.52 -15.57 8.33
C LEU A 211 -3.97 -15.10 8.57
N THR A 212 -4.17 -13.81 8.84
CA THR A 212 -5.50 -13.23 9.08
C THR A 212 -6.43 -13.41 7.87
N TYR A 213 -5.88 -13.42 6.65
CA TYR A 213 -6.64 -13.59 5.42
C TYR A 213 -7.46 -14.90 5.35
N TYR A 214 -7.10 -15.93 6.12
CA TYR A 214 -7.85 -17.18 6.19
C TYR A 214 -9.27 -17.02 6.76
N ALA A 215 -9.54 -15.95 7.51
CA ALA A 215 -10.90 -15.62 8.00
C ALA A 215 -11.82 -15.10 6.88
N PHE A 216 -11.33 -14.89 5.67
CA PHE A 216 -12.04 -14.32 4.53
C PHE A 216 -12.23 -15.36 3.42
N PRO A 217 -13.12 -15.14 2.46
CA PRO A 217 -13.35 -16.07 1.36
C PRO A 217 -12.07 -16.44 0.61
N ASP A 218 -11.89 -17.70 0.31
CA ASP A 218 -10.69 -18.29 -0.31
C ASP A 218 -10.34 -17.65 -1.66
N ILE A 219 -11.33 -17.34 -2.47
CA ILE A 219 -11.14 -16.64 -3.76
C ILE A 219 -10.52 -15.24 -3.60
N HIS A 220 -10.53 -14.66 -2.39
CA HIS A 220 -9.92 -13.38 -2.08
C HIS A 220 -8.45 -13.50 -1.61
N TRP A 221 -8.03 -14.63 -1.06
CA TRP A 221 -6.76 -14.82 -0.35
C TRP A 221 -5.54 -14.29 -1.12
N GLN A 222 -5.44 -14.63 -2.42
CA GLN A 222 -4.31 -14.17 -3.24
C GLN A 222 -4.19 -12.65 -3.34
N LYS A 223 -5.30 -11.93 -3.15
CA LYS A 223 -5.37 -10.49 -3.33
C LYS A 223 -5.22 -9.72 -2.02
N ILE A 224 -5.64 -10.33 -0.89
CA ILE A 224 -5.65 -9.67 0.42
C ILE A 224 -4.47 -10.06 1.33
N ARG A 225 -3.72 -11.12 1.02
CA ARG A 225 -2.54 -11.51 1.79
C ARG A 225 -1.29 -10.67 1.51
N THR A 226 -1.35 -9.77 0.52
CA THR A 226 -0.23 -8.90 0.13
C THR A 226 -0.69 -7.49 -0.17
N ASN A 227 0.21 -6.51 0.00
CA ASN A 227 0.01 -5.12 -0.38
C ASN A 227 0.40 -4.81 -1.84
N ASN A 228 0.57 -5.85 -2.67
CA ASN A 228 1.00 -5.74 -4.06
C ASN A 228 0.20 -4.73 -4.92
N PRO A 229 -1.15 -4.60 -4.77
CA PRO A 229 -1.90 -3.61 -5.53
C PRO A 229 -1.42 -2.18 -5.28
N LEU A 230 -1.14 -1.85 -4.02
CA LEU A 230 -0.65 -0.54 -3.62
C LEU A 230 0.86 -0.39 -3.89
N GLU A 231 1.67 -1.44 -3.70
CA GLU A 231 3.10 -1.42 -4.03
C GLU A 231 3.37 -1.07 -5.51
N ARG A 232 2.53 -1.52 -6.44
CA ARG A 232 2.64 -1.16 -7.86
C ARG A 232 2.41 0.33 -8.08
N ILE A 233 1.43 0.91 -7.40
CA ILE A 233 1.15 2.35 -7.43
C ILE A 233 2.34 3.12 -6.84
N MET A 234 2.84 2.69 -5.68
CA MET A 234 3.98 3.30 -5.00
C MET A 234 5.24 3.27 -5.86
N ARG A 235 5.48 2.20 -6.59
CA ARG A 235 6.58 2.09 -7.57
C ARG A 235 6.44 3.10 -8.70
N GLU A 236 5.23 3.31 -9.20
CA GLU A 236 4.97 4.29 -10.24
C GLU A 236 5.17 5.73 -9.72
N ILE A 237 4.74 6.03 -8.50
CA ILE A 237 5.02 7.32 -7.85
C ILE A 237 6.54 7.51 -7.73
N ARG A 238 7.28 6.54 -7.19
CA ARG A 238 8.74 6.61 -7.07
C ARG A 238 9.43 6.85 -8.40
N ARG A 239 8.99 6.17 -9.47
CA ARG A 239 9.55 6.33 -10.80
C ARG A 239 9.38 7.75 -11.31
N ARG A 240 8.24 8.38 -11.06
CA ARG A 240 7.93 9.74 -11.51
C ARG A 240 8.64 10.80 -10.68
N THR A 241 8.72 10.60 -9.40
CA THR A 241 9.30 11.57 -8.46
C THR A 241 10.84 11.56 -8.49
N ARG A 242 11.48 10.42 -8.80
CA ARG A 242 12.94 10.35 -8.99
C ARG A 242 13.48 11.33 -10.02
N VAL A 243 12.72 11.63 -11.05
CA VAL A 243 13.12 12.58 -12.10
C VAL A 243 13.24 14.02 -11.56
N VAL A 244 12.47 14.35 -10.52
CA VAL A 244 12.50 15.68 -9.88
C VAL A 244 13.70 15.82 -8.94
N GLY A 245 14.19 14.70 -8.39
CA GLY A 245 15.28 14.70 -7.41
C GLY A 245 14.81 15.14 -6.03
N ALA A 246 14.98 16.42 -5.69
CA ALA A 246 14.49 17.01 -4.45
C ALA A 246 13.35 17.99 -4.74
N PHE A 247 12.33 18.00 -3.89
CA PHE A 247 11.20 18.92 -3.99
C PHE A 247 11.47 20.19 -3.18
N PRO A 248 11.06 21.37 -3.66
CA PRO A 248 11.27 22.63 -2.95
C PRO A 248 10.43 22.67 -1.64
N ASP A 249 9.28 22.01 -1.63
CA ASP A 249 8.36 21.95 -0.49
C ASP A 249 7.53 20.66 -0.52
N GLY A 250 6.86 20.35 0.59
CA GLY A 250 6.01 19.16 0.73
C GLY A 250 4.78 19.23 -0.18
N GLN A 251 4.22 20.41 -0.38
CA GLN A 251 3.03 20.59 -1.21
C GLN A 251 3.32 20.23 -2.67
N SER A 252 4.48 20.61 -3.20
CA SER A 252 4.90 20.26 -4.56
C SER A 252 5.05 18.74 -4.75
N CYS A 253 5.66 18.07 -3.75
CA CYS A 253 5.79 16.62 -3.73
C CYS A 253 4.42 15.94 -3.70
N LEU A 254 3.58 16.36 -2.76
CA LEU A 254 2.23 15.84 -2.55
C LEU A 254 1.35 16.02 -3.79
N ASN A 255 1.38 17.19 -4.41
CA ASN A 255 0.61 17.50 -5.62
C ASN A 255 1.03 16.66 -6.82
N LEU A 256 2.34 16.43 -7.02
CA LEU A 256 2.81 15.57 -8.10
C LEU A 256 2.36 14.11 -7.89
N ALA A 257 2.51 13.59 -6.68
CA ALA A 257 2.06 12.24 -6.33
C ALA A 257 0.53 12.11 -6.45
N ALA A 258 -0.24 13.07 -5.93
CA ALA A 258 -1.69 13.09 -6.00
C ALA A 258 -2.21 13.21 -7.44
N ALA A 259 -1.57 14.01 -8.28
CA ALA A 259 -1.90 14.09 -9.72
C ALA A 259 -1.72 12.73 -10.40
N ARG A 260 -0.65 12.00 -10.07
CA ARG A 260 -0.42 10.66 -10.61
C ARG A 260 -1.45 9.66 -10.11
N LEU A 261 -1.78 9.70 -8.82
CA LEU A 261 -2.84 8.85 -8.25
C LEU A 261 -4.20 9.13 -8.88
N ARG A 262 -4.55 10.39 -9.09
CA ARG A 262 -5.78 10.77 -9.78
C ARG A 262 -5.84 10.22 -11.21
N TYR A 263 -4.73 10.25 -11.95
CA TYR A 263 -4.65 9.64 -13.27
C TYR A 263 -4.88 8.13 -13.22
N ILE A 264 -4.26 7.42 -12.25
CA ILE A 264 -4.44 5.98 -12.06
C ILE A 264 -5.90 5.67 -11.69
N ALA A 265 -6.51 6.48 -10.83
CA ALA A 265 -7.91 6.36 -10.43
C ALA A 265 -8.91 6.53 -11.60
N GLY A 266 -8.52 7.19 -12.69
CA GLY A 266 -9.32 7.28 -13.91
C GLY A 266 -9.00 6.23 -14.97
N SER A 267 -8.14 5.27 -14.67
CA SER A 267 -7.68 4.24 -15.62
C SER A 267 -8.36 2.89 -15.38
N ALA A 268 -8.07 1.90 -16.24
CA ALA A 268 -8.52 0.51 -16.09
C ALA A 268 -8.17 -0.10 -14.72
N TRP A 269 -7.25 0.51 -13.96
CA TRP A 269 -6.93 0.08 -12.61
C TRP A 269 -8.14 0.16 -11.65
N SER A 270 -8.97 1.20 -11.76
CA SER A 270 -10.18 1.38 -10.94
C SER A 270 -11.46 0.93 -11.65
N THR A 271 -11.53 1.07 -12.99
CA THR A 271 -12.77 0.80 -13.74
C THR A 271 -12.98 -0.69 -14.05
N LYS A 272 -11.95 -1.53 -13.91
CA LYS A 272 -12.07 -2.97 -14.06
C LYS A 272 -12.34 -3.61 -12.70
N ARG A 273 -13.39 -4.43 -12.61
CA ARG A 273 -13.68 -5.20 -11.39
C ARG A 273 -12.47 -6.06 -11.01
N TYR A 274 -12.07 -5.93 -9.75
CA TYR A 274 -10.89 -6.59 -9.20
C TYR A 274 -11.20 -7.89 -8.46
N MET A 275 -12.34 -7.91 -7.75
CA MET A 275 -12.80 -9.06 -6.95
C MET A 275 -14.28 -9.33 -7.16
N ASN A 276 -14.70 -10.57 -6.92
CA ASN A 276 -16.10 -10.90 -6.70
C ASN A 276 -16.40 -10.85 -5.22
N MET A 277 -17.15 -9.85 -4.76
CA MET A 277 -17.42 -9.62 -3.33
C MET A 277 -18.60 -10.43 -2.77
N ARG A 278 -19.36 -11.15 -3.61
CA ARG A 278 -20.53 -11.94 -3.15
C ARG A 278 -20.22 -12.89 -2.00
N PRO A 279 -19.13 -13.68 -2.03
CA PRO A 279 -18.83 -14.62 -0.95
C PRO A 279 -18.53 -13.97 0.40
N LEU A 280 -18.17 -12.68 0.42
CA LEU A 280 -17.95 -11.95 1.68
C LEU A 280 -19.27 -11.65 2.40
N TYR A 281 -20.34 -11.41 1.64
CA TYR A 281 -21.66 -11.04 2.17
C TYR A 281 -22.64 -12.22 2.23
N GLN A 282 -22.37 -13.27 1.47
CA GLN A 282 -23.14 -14.51 1.42
C GLN A 282 -22.18 -15.68 1.63
N PRO A 283 -21.81 -15.99 2.90
CA PRO A 283 -20.95 -17.13 3.16
C PRO A 283 -21.61 -18.40 2.60
N GLN A 284 -20.84 -19.19 1.85
CA GLN A 284 -21.33 -20.49 1.35
C GLN A 284 -21.70 -21.32 2.57
N VAL A 285 -22.95 -21.74 2.65
CA VAL A 285 -23.37 -22.80 3.58
C VAL A 285 -22.59 -24.03 3.15
N VAL A 286 -21.57 -24.40 3.92
CA VAL A 286 -20.88 -25.68 3.75
C VAL A 286 -21.97 -26.72 3.99
N GLN A 287 -22.47 -27.33 2.92
CA GLN A 287 -23.24 -28.55 3.01
C GLN A 287 -22.28 -29.60 3.58
N THR A 288 -22.31 -29.79 4.89
CA THR A 288 -21.81 -31.00 5.50
C THR A 288 -22.66 -32.12 4.93
N GLY A 289 -22.12 -32.80 3.90
CA GLY A 289 -22.71 -34.00 3.34
C GLY A 289 -22.87 -35.00 4.48
N ALA A 290 -24.11 -35.23 4.85
CA ALA A 290 -24.45 -36.40 5.63
C ALA A 290 -24.05 -37.62 4.79
N VAL A 291 -22.99 -38.30 5.21
CA VAL A 291 -22.67 -39.64 4.70
C VAL A 291 -23.73 -40.53 5.35
N ALA A 292 -24.64 -41.02 4.52
CA ALA A 292 -25.58 -42.11 4.88
C ALA A 292 -24.84 -43.45 4.79
#